data_83470b382e00af3df9ce4bd0a3a20d10
#
_entry.id   83470b382e00af3df9ce4bd0a3a20d10
#
_cell.length_a   1.000
_cell.length_b   1.000
_cell.length_c   1.000
_cell.angle_alpha   90.00
_cell.angle_beta   90.00
_cell.angle_gamma   90.00
#
_symmetry.space_group_name_H-M   'P 1'
#
loop_
_entity.id
_entity.type
_entity.pdbx_description
1 polymer ?
#
loop_
_entity_poly.entity_id
_entity_poly.type
_entity_poly.pdbx_seq_one_letter_code
_entity_poly.pdbx_strand_id
1 'polypeptide(L)' 'MKRLDLLRWLEEHGCSLLREGGRHSVYVNRATGKSSTVPRHREINEFLARKICKDLELPAPK' A
#
# COMPACT_ATOMS: atom_id res chain seq x y z
N MET A 1 -4.49 -6.49 9.70
CA MET A 1 -3.35 -6.90 8.86
C MET A 1 -2.12 -6.14 9.29
N LYS A 2 -1.00 -6.82 9.39
CA LYS A 2 0.25 -6.17 9.75
C LYS A 2 0.76 -5.32 8.59
N ARG A 3 1.29 -4.14 8.91
CA ARG A 3 1.81 -3.23 7.90
C ARG A 3 2.84 -3.89 6.99
N LEU A 4 3.76 -4.65 7.57
CA LEU A 4 4.79 -5.32 6.77
C LEU A 4 4.20 -6.32 5.79
N ASP A 5 3.13 -7.00 6.17
CA ASP A 5 2.44 -7.94 5.27
C ASP A 5 1.78 -7.18 4.11
N LEU A 6 1.18 -6.02 4.41
CA LEU A 6 0.61 -5.20 3.36
C LEU A 6 1.68 -4.70 2.40
N LEU A 7 2.81 -4.20 2.92
CA LEU A 7 3.87 -3.71 2.05
C LEU A 7 4.42 -4.83 1.16
N ARG A 8 4.54 -6.04 1.69
CA ARG A 8 4.97 -7.19 0.90
C ARG A 8 3.98 -7.47 -0.23
N TRP A 9 2.69 -7.43 0.07
CA TRP A 9 1.64 -7.62 -0.93
C TRP A 9 1.76 -6.58 -2.04
N LEU A 10 1.95 -5.31 -1.66
CA LEU A 10 2.10 -4.23 -2.64
C LEU A 10 3.32 -4.48 -3.54
N GLU A 11 4.44 -4.86 -2.95
CA GLU A 11 5.66 -5.09 -3.70
C GLU A 11 5.53 -6.28 -4.64
N GLU A 12 4.85 -7.33 -4.19
CA GLU A 12 4.62 -8.50 -5.03
C GLU A 12 3.73 -8.19 -6.23
N HIS A 13 2.96 -7.11 -6.16
CA HIS A 13 2.06 -6.70 -7.23
C HIS A 13 2.58 -5.51 -8.03
N GLY A 14 3.88 -5.26 -7.97
CA GLY A 14 4.48 -4.25 -8.83
C GLY A 14 4.44 -2.84 -8.28
N CYS A 15 4.14 -2.68 -7.00
CA CYS A 15 4.18 -1.37 -6.36
C CYS A 15 5.51 -1.17 -5.65
N SER A 16 5.93 0.08 -5.54
CA SER A 16 7.17 0.40 -4.86
C SER A 16 7.02 1.71 -4.12
N LEU A 17 7.94 1.94 -3.18
CA LEU A 17 7.96 3.16 -2.39
C LEU A 17 8.33 4.32 -3.31
N LEU A 18 7.46 5.32 -3.37
CA LEU A 18 7.69 6.52 -4.14
C LEU A 18 8.33 7.60 -3.28
N ARG A 19 7.82 7.77 -2.06
CA ARG A 19 8.26 8.85 -1.20
C ARG A 19 7.92 8.51 0.25
N GLU A 20 8.81 8.91 1.18
CA GLU A 20 8.56 8.81 2.61
C GLU A 20 8.15 10.17 3.15
N GLY A 21 6.98 10.23 3.79
CA GLY A 21 6.55 11.38 4.54
C GLY A 21 6.72 11.15 6.04
N GLY A 22 6.41 12.15 6.84
CA GLY A 22 6.55 12.05 8.28
C GLY A 22 5.65 10.99 8.92
N ARG A 23 4.41 10.89 8.45
CA ARG A 23 3.41 9.98 9.01
C ARG A 23 2.93 8.93 8.02
N HIS A 24 3.30 9.05 6.77
CA HIS A 24 2.83 8.17 5.71
C HIS A 24 3.94 7.86 4.75
N SER A 25 3.89 6.65 4.21
CA SER A 25 4.71 6.26 3.07
C SER A 25 3.83 6.33 1.84
N VAL A 26 4.35 6.83 0.72
CA VAL A 26 3.59 6.87 -0.53
C VAL A 26 4.11 5.77 -1.43
N TYR A 27 3.20 4.88 -1.84
CA TYR A 27 3.52 3.79 -2.75
C TYR A 27 2.89 4.06 -4.11
N VAL A 28 3.54 3.60 -5.15
CA VAL A 28 3.07 3.78 -6.53
C VAL A 28 3.04 2.43 -7.23
N ASN A 29 1.96 2.21 -8.01
CA ASN A 29 1.88 1.06 -8.90
C ASN A 29 2.59 1.45 -10.20
N ARG A 30 3.73 0.82 -10.47
CA ARG A 30 4.56 1.19 -11.61
C ARG A 30 3.88 0.94 -12.95
N ALA A 31 2.95 -0.01 -13.01
CA ALA A 31 2.25 -0.33 -14.25
C ALA A 31 1.20 0.73 -14.61
N THR A 32 0.53 1.31 -13.61
CA THR A 32 -0.59 2.23 -13.87
C THR A 32 -0.28 3.67 -13.52
N GLY A 33 0.74 3.92 -12.72
CA GLY A 33 1.05 5.25 -12.22
C GLY A 33 0.18 5.69 -11.06
N LYS A 34 -0.74 4.87 -10.60
CA LYS A 34 -1.58 5.19 -9.46
C LYS A 34 -0.79 5.11 -8.17
N SER A 35 -1.11 5.98 -7.21
CA SER A 35 -0.40 6.01 -5.94
C SER A 35 -1.39 6.04 -4.78
N SER A 36 -0.88 5.68 -3.61
CA SER A 36 -1.67 5.71 -2.38
C SER A 36 -0.75 5.93 -1.20
N THR A 37 -1.30 6.46 -0.11
CA THR A 37 -0.55 6.64 1.12
C THR A 37 -0.79 5.44 2.03
N VAL A 38 0.28 5.00 2.69
CA VAL A 38 0.22 3.90 3.66
C VAL A 38 0.64 4.46 5.01
N PRO A 39 -0.22 4.41 6.03
CA PRO A 39 0.16 4.92 7.35
C PRO A 39 1.26 4.05 7.98
N ARG A 40 1.95 4.62 8.93
CA ARG A 40 3.06 3.92 9.60
C ARG A 40 2.64 3.13 10.83
N HIS A 41 1.36 2.87 10.98
CA HIS A 41 0.86 2.05 12.07
C HIS A 41 1.27 0.59 11.85
N ARG A 42 1.62 -0.10 12.92
CA ARG A 42 2.01 -1.51 12.84
C ARG A 42 0.88 -2.40 12.35
N GLU A 43 -0.34 -2.06 12.74
CA GLU A 43 -1.54 -2.76 12.29
C GLU A 43 -2.32 -1.85 11.37
N ILE A 44 -2.70 -2.38 10.23
CA ILE A 44 -3.52 -1.67 9.25
C ILE A 44 -4.90 -2.29 9.29
N ASN A 45 -5.92 -1.46 9.49
CA ASN A 45 -7.31 -1.87 9.44
C ASN A 45 -7.60 -2.51 8.08
N GLU A 46 -8.40 -3.58 8.07
CA GLU A 46 -8.68 -4.30 6.83
C GLU A 46 -9.37 -3.43 5.78
N PHE A 47 -10.29 -2.54 6.21
CA PHE A 47 -10.92 -1.63 5.26
C PHE A 47 -9.88 -0.72 4.62
N LEU A 48 -8.96 -0.22 5.42
CA LEU A 48 -7.91 0.65 4.91
C LEU A 48 -6.98 -0.11 3.98
N ALA A 49 -6.62 -1.34 4.33
CA ALA A 49 -5.77 -2.17 3.47
C ALA A 49 -6.43 -2.39 2.11
N ARG A 50 -7.72 -2.69 2.10
CA ARG A 50 -8.45 -2.86 0.85
C ARG A 50 -8.52 -1.57 0.05
N LYS A 51 -8.74 -0.45 0.73
CA LYS A 51 -8.80 0.85 0.07
C LYS A 51 -7.46 1.19 -0.58
N ILE A 52 -6.37 0.94 0.13
CA ILE A 52 -5.03 1.18 -0.40
C ILE A 52 -4.82 0.35 -1.66
N CYS A 53 -5.16 -0.94 -1.61
CA CYS A 53 -5.02 -1.80 -2.79
C CYS A 53 -5.91 -1.34 -3.93
N LYS A 54 -7.14 -0.92 -3.63
CA LYS A 54 -8.04 -0.41 -4.65
C LYS A 54 -7.48 0.85 -5.31
N ASP A 55 -6.95 1.78 -4.50
CA ASP A 55 -6.35 3.00 -5.03
C ASP A 55 -5.17 2.69 -5.95
N LEU A 56 -4.46 1.61 -5.66
CA LEU A 56 -3.32 1.17 -6.47
C LEU A 56 -3.72 0.20 -7.59
N GLU A 57 -5.02 -0.04 -7.74
CA GLU A 57 -5.57 -0.95 -8.76
C GLU A 57 -5.04 -2.38 -8.61
N LEU A 58 -4.97 -2.83 -7.37
CA LEU A 58 -4.54 -4.18 -7.01
C LEU A 58 -5.71 -4.98 -6.45
N PRO A 59 -5.62 -6.32 -6.51
CA PRO A 59 -6.58 -7.14 -5.79
C PRO A 59 -6.43 -6.95 -4.29
N ALA A 60 -7.51 -7.20 -3.55
CA ALA A 60 -7.48 -7.08 -2.11
C ALA A 60 -6.50 -8.11 -1.52
N PRO A 61 -5.78 -7.75 -0.45
CA PRO A 61 -4.87 -8.69 0.18
C PRO A 61 -5.64 -9.82 0.85
N LYS A 62 -5.01 -10.99 0.90
CA LYS A 62 -5.61 -12.18 1.51
C LYS A 62 -5.35 -12.25 3.00
#